data_f289a75708566b7028521e58460ec8a6
#
_entry.id   f289a75708566b7028521e58460ec8a6
#
_cell.length_a   1.000
_cell.length_b   1.000
_cell.length_c   1.000
_cell.angle_alpha   90.00
_cell.angle_beta   90.00
_cell.angle_gamma   90.00
#
_symmetry.space_group_name_H-M   'P 1'
#
loop_
_entity.id
_entity.type
_entity.pdbx_description
1 polymer ?
#
loop_
_entity_poly.entity_id
_entity_poly.type
_entity_poly.pdbx_seq_one_letter_code
_entity_poly.pdbx_strand_id
1 'polypeptide(L)'
;AYLYDLVIRIHEGSAVVDLTEGAYDSLYDNYQDITFTALVPETEEGPVTFFDQAVFIGDSISMTLEAYCGASGALGGAKFLCAGSMSPTNMLTGKILPEYPKGSGQKPAIGDSVAATGAKVVYVMLGMDNIAYGVERATKDYLTILNQIIEKNPGVQIVVQSVTPMADSSTSYSEKLNNEQINAFNETMKAYCQDNRWYYVNVAEAFKDE
;
A
#
# COMPACT_ATOMS: atom_id res chain seq x y z
N ALA A 1 -17.58 -14.91 4.86
CA ALA A 1 -17.48 -16.32 5.28
C ALA A 1 -18.10 -17.26 4.22
N TYR A 2 -19.36 -17.06 3.82
CA TYR A 2 -20.06 -17.97 2.90
C TYR A 2 -19.46 -18.04 1.49
N LEU A 3 -19.08 -16.89 0.92
CA LEU A 3 -18.45 -16.85 -0.42
C LEU A 3 -17.05 -17.47 -0.43
N TYR A 4 -16.31 -17.26 0.63
CA TYR A 4 -14.98 -17.86 0.81
C TYR A 4 -15.09 -19.38 0.94
N ASP A 5 -16.04 -19.87 1.72
CA ASP A 5 -16.34 -21.28 1.88
C ASP A 5 -16.81 -21.93 0.56
N LEU A 6 -17.63 -21.22 -0.22
CA LEU A 6 -18.10 -21.67 -1.54
C LEU A 6 -16.94 -21.75 -2.55
N VAL A 7 -16.06 -20.76 -2.59
CA VAL A 7 -14.86 -20.73 -3.47
C VAL A 7 -13.90 -21.87 -3.12
N ILE A 8 -13.68 -22.15 -1.82
CA ILE A 8 -12.85 -23.28 -1.38
C ILE A 8 -13.50 -24.60 -1.80
N ARG A 9 -14.79 -24.77 -1.60
CA ARG A 9 -15.51 -26.01 -1.97
C ARG A 9 -15.49 -26.27 -3.47
N ILE A 10 -15.60 -25.24 -4.30
CA ILE A 10 -15.45 -25.34 -5.77
C ILE A 10 -14.02 -25.79 -6.11
N HIS A 11 -13.02 -25.25 -5.46
CA HIS A 11 -11.60 -25.58 -5.68
C HIS A 11 -11.27 -27.03 -5.27
N GLU A 12 -11.92 -27.52 -4.23
CA GLU A 12 -11.78 -28.91 -3.75
C GLU A 12 -12.68 -29.91 -4.52
N GLY A 13 -13.46 -29.44 -5.48
CA GLY A 13 -14.36 -30.26 -6.29
C GLY A 13 -15.54 -30.88 -5.51
N SER A 14 -15.81 -30.37 -4.31
CA SER A 14 -16.84 -30.88 -3.40
C SER A 14 -18.14 -30.09 -3.41
N ALA A 15 -18.21 -28.95 -4.14
CA ALA A 15 -19.39 -28.14 -4.20
C ALA A 15 -20.25 -28.46 -5.44
N VAL A 16 -21.48 -28.90 -5.21
CA VAL A 16 -22.55 -28.87 -6.22
C VAL A 16 -23.19 -27.49 -6.11
N VAL A 17 -22.97 -26.64 -7.11
CA VAL A 17 -23.66 -25.36 -7.18
C VAL A 17 -25.05 -25.62 -7.74
N ASP A 18 -26.07 -25.54 -6.91
CA ASP A 18 -27.44 -25.53 -7.35
C ASP A 18 -27.75 -24.13 -7.92
N LEU A 19 -27.81 -24.05 -9.24
CA LEU A 19 -28.14 -22.83 -10.00
C LEU A 19 -29.64 -22.62 -10.17
N THR A 20 -30.47 -23.10 -9.26
CA THR A 20 -31.91 -22.73 -9.27
C THR A 20 -32.07 -21.22 -9.03
N GLU A 21 -33.11 -20.64 -9.63
CA GLU A 21 -33.36 -19.19 -9.62
C GLU A 21 -33.34 -18.59 -8.20
N GLY A 22 -33.87 -19.28 -7.20
CA GLY A 22 -33.84 -18.85 -5.80
C GLY A 22 -32.45 -18.93 -5.12
N ALA A 23 -31.58 -19.84 -5.57
CA ALA A 23 -30.20 -19.92 -5.06
C ALA A 23 -29.34 -18.79 -5.65
N TYR A 24 -29.64 -18.38 -6.90
CA TYR A 24 -28.94 -17.25 -7.54
C TYR A 24 -29.31 -15.93 -6.87
N ASP A 25 -30.56 -15.67 -6.58
CA ASP A 25 -31.03 -14.49 -5.88
C ASP A 25 -30.43 -14.40 -4.47
N SER A 26 -30.39 -15.51 -3.73
CA SER A 26 -29.80 -15.59 -2.42
C SER A 26 -28.26 -15.35 -2.44
N LEU A 27 -27.57 -15.82 -3.48
CA LEU A 27 -26.14 -15.55 -3.67
C LEU A 27 -25.90 -14.08 -4.06
N TYR A 28 -26.78 -13.49 -4.86
CA TYR A 28 -26.69 -12.11 -5.29
C TYR A 28 -26.98 -11.14 -4.13
N ASP A 29 -27.99 -11.41 -3.32
CA ASP A 29 -28.32 -10.64 -2.13
C ASP A 29 -27.20 -10.69 -1.08
N ASN A 30 -26.62 -11.87 -0.86
CA ASN A 30 -25.45 -12.00 0.02
C ASN A 30 -24.18 -11.33 -0.54
N TYR A 31 -24.05 -11.24 -1.87
CA TYR A 31 -22.91 -10.54 -2.51
C TYR A 31 -23.02 -9.02 -2.35
N GLN A 32 -24.24 -8.48 -2.30
CA GLN A 32 -24.48 -7.04 -2.08
C GLN A 32 -24.13 -6.60 -0.66
N ASP A 33 -24.13 -7.51 0.32
CA ASP A 33 -23.84 -7.21 1.72
C ASP A 33 -22.33 -7.20 2.05
N ILE A 34 -21.46 -7.58 1.11
CA ILE A 34 -20.00 -7.48 1.31
C ILE A 34 -19.56 -6.05 0.98
N THR A 35 -19.72 -5.14 1.92
CA THR A 35 -19.16 -3.80 1.82
C THR A 35 -17.63 -3.88 1.91
N PHE A 36 -16.94 -3.51 0.83
CA PHE A 36 -15.50 -3.35 0.87
C PHE A 36 -15.14 -2.21 1.82
N THR A 37 -14.22 -2.47 2.74
CA THR A 37 -13.63 -1.47 3.62
C THR A 37 -12.15 -1.38 3.33
N ALA A 38 -11.68 -0.19 2.91
CA ALA A 38 -10.27 0.03 2.58
C ALA A 38 -9.38 -0.09 3.83
N LEU A 39 -9.85 0.45 4.96
CA LEU A 39 -9.10 0.42 6.21
C LEU A 39 -8.89 -1.03 6.67
N VAL A 40 -7.63 -1.43 6.74
CA VAL A 40 -7.24 -2.73 7.30
C VAL A 40 -7.38 -2.66 8.82
N PRO A 41 -8.21 -3.51 9.43
CA PRO A 41 -8.35 -3.53 10.89
C PRO A 41 -7.10 -4.13 11.53
N GLU A 42 -6.88 -3.80 12.79
CA GLU A 42 -5.91 -4.52 13.63
C GLU A 42 -6.33 -5.98 13.76
N THR A 43 -5.37 -6.88 13.60
CA THR A 43 -5.57 -8.33 13.70
C THR A 43 -4.50 -8.95 14.59
N GLU A 44 -4.70 -10.19 14.99
CA GLU A 44 -3.63 -10.97 15.63
C GLU A 44 -2.42 -11.10 14.70
N GLU A 45 -1.24 -11.24 15.29
CA GLU A 45 0.01 -11.40 14.57
C GLU A 45 -0.03 -12.67 13.69
N GLY A 46 0.20 -12.49 12.40
CA GLY A 46 0.27 -13.58 11.43
C GLY A 46 1.69 -14.07 11.20
N PRO A 47 1.88 -15.17 10.44
CA PRO A 47 3.20 -15.67 10.11
C PRO A 47 3.96 -14.66 9.24
N VAL A 48 5.25 -14.46 9.51
CA VAL A 48 6.13 -13.55 8.75
C VAL A 48 6.18 -13.86 7.26
N THR A 49 5.97 -15.11 6.87
CA THR A 49 5.88 -15.57 5.47
C THR A 49 4.73 -14.95 4.70
N PHE A 50 3.76 -14.34 5.38
CA PHE A 50 2.70 -13.53 4.74
C PHE A 50 3.28 -12.46 3.82
N PHE A 51 4.45 -11.92 4.15
CA PHE A 51 5.12 -10.86 3.40
C PHE A 51 6.08 -11.34 2.31
N ASP A 52 6.26 -12.65 2.10
CA ASP A 52 7.20 -13.20 1.12
C ASP A 52 6.89 -12.76 -0.33
N GLN A 53 5.62 -12.45 -0.61
CA GLN A 53 5.18 -11.93 -1.90
C GLN A 53 4.88 -10.43 -1.88
N ALA A 54 5.37 -9.72 -0.86
CA ALA A 54 5.18 -8.29 -0.72
C ALA A 54 6.42 -7.49 -1.16
N VAL A 55 6.18 -6.28 -1.65
CA VAL A 55 7.18 -5.25 -1.84
C VAL A 55 6.75 -3.97 -1.13
N PHE A 56 7.70 -3.35 -0.42
CA PHE A 56 7.51 -2.07 0.26
C PHE A 56 8.19 -0.97 -0.55
N ILE A 57 7.43 0.06 -0.88
CA ILE A 57 7.89 1.24 -1.62
C ILE A 57 7.82 2.44 -0.69
N GLY A 58 8.93 3.19 -0.55
CA GLY A 58 8.93 4.36 0.29
C GLY A 58 10.24 5.13 0.34
N ASP A 59 10.23 6.18 1.13
CA ASP A 59 11.34 7.11 1.33
C ASP A 59 12.34 6.63 2.42
N SER A 60 13.01 7.57 3.07
CA SER A 60 13.98 7.30 4.14
C SER A 60 13.37 6.58 5.35
N ILE A 61 12.08 6.77 5.64
CA ILE A 61 11.38 6.06 6.73
C ILE A 61 11.30 4.57 6.39
N SER A 62 10.91 4.26 5.16
CA SER A 62 10.88 2.88 4.67
C SER A 62 12.25 2.24 4.54
N MET A 63 13.32 3.02 4.30
CA MET A 63 14.71 2.52 4.39
C MET A 63 15.08 2.10 5.82
N THR A 64 14.60 2.83 6.82
CA THR A 64 14.79 2.47 8.23
C THR A 64 14.05 1.17 8.56
N LEU A 65 12.83 1.01 8.07
CA LEU A 65 12.07 -0.23 8.18
C LEU A 65 12.82 -1.39 7.50
N GLU A 66 13.35 -1.19 6.28
CA GLU A 66 14.16 -2.20 5.58
C GLU A 66 15.36 -2.65 6.42
N ALA A 67 16.09 -1.71 7.01
CA ALA A 67 17.25 -2.02 7.84
C ALA A 67 16.86 -2.80 9.11
N TYR A 68 15.75 -2.42 9.75
CA TYR A 68 15.21 -3.14 10.91
C TYR A 68 14.79 -4.57 10.53
N CYS A 69 14.05 -4.74 9.45
CA CYS A 69 13.60 -6.05 9.00
C CYS A 69 14.76 -6.95 8.56
N GLY A 70 15.79 -6.39 7.94
CA GLY A 70 17.01 -7.13 7.60
C GLY A 70 17.76 -7.67 8.82
N ALA A 71 17.67 -6.99 9.95
CA ALA A 71 18.28 -7.42 11.22
C ALA A 71 17.37 -8.37 12.02
N SER A 72 16.05 -8.15 12.01
CA SER A 72 15.09 -8.88 12.86
C SER A 72 14.36 -10.04 12.15
N GLY A 73 14.27 -10.00 10.81
CA GLY A 73 13.44 -10.93 10.04
C GLY A 73 11.93 -10.64 10.13
N ALA A 74 11.51 -9.50 10.65
CA ALA A 74 10.13 -9.19 11.01
C ALA A 74 9.13 -9.26 9.84
N LEU A 75 9.57 -9.03 8.59
CA LEU A 75 8.72 -9.10 7.38
C LEU A 75 9.15 -10.22 6.42
N GLY A 76 9.74 -11.30 6.95
CA GLY A 76 10.10 -12.48 6.16
C GLY A 76 10.90 -12.16 4.89
N GLY A 77 10.44 -12.66 3.75
CA GLY A 77 11.06 -12.43 2.44
C GLY A 77 10.60 -11.18 1.69
N ALA A 78 9.97 -10.20 2.39
CA ALA A 78 9.55 -8.95 1.77
C ALA A 78 10.69 -8.25 1.04
N LYS A 79 10.37 -7.62 -0.10
CA LYS A 79 11.31 -6.83 -0.88
C LYS A 79 11.10 -5.34 -0.62
N PHE A 80 12.14 -4.54 -0.82
CA PHE A 80 12.09 -3.10 -0.59
C PHE A 80 12.58 -2.34 -1.82
N LEU A 81 11.80 -1.35 -2.23
CA LEU A 81 12.09 -0.40 -3.29
C LEU A 81 12.09 1.00 -2.68
N CYS A 82 13.15 1.32 -1.93
CA CYS A 82 13.24 2.52 -1.12
C CYS A 82 14.46 3.37 -1.51
N ALA A 83 14.29 4.69 -1.43
CA ALA A 83 15.41 5.63 -1.59
C ALA A 83 15.18 6.89 -0.75
N GLY A 84 16.28 7.49 -0.25
CA GLY A 84 16.21 8.76 0.49
C GLY A 84 15.55 9.87 -0.34
N SER A 85 14.67 10.65 0.26
CA SER A 85 13.87 11.71 -0.39
C SER A 85 13.06 11.23 -1.61
N MET A 86 12.74 9.96 -1.69
CA MET A 86 11.86 9.45 -2.73
C MET A 86 10.45 9.96 -2.50
N SER A 87 9.87 10.53 -3.53
CA SER A 87 8.53 11.09 -3.50
C SER A 87 7.85 10.87 -4.83
N PRO A 88 6.50 10.87 -4.90
CA PRO A 88 5.79 10.73 -6.17
C PRO A 88 6.31 11.70 -7.25
N THR A 89 6.47 12.99 -6.96
CA THR A 89 7.01 13.97 -7.91
C THR A 89 8.43 13.64 -8.38
N ASN A 90 9.31 13.22 -7.47
CA ASN A 90 10.68 12.85 -7.82
C ASN A 90 10.72 11.58 -8.69
N MET A 91 9.84 10.65 -8.44
CA MET A 91 9.70 9.42 -9.23
C MET A 91 9.18 9.69 -10.62
N LEU A 92 8.11 10.52 -10.75
CA LEU A 92 7.53 10.91 -12.04
C LEU A 92 8.51 11.65 -12.95
N THR A 93 9.44 12.41 -12.37
CA THR A 93 10.49 13.13 -13.12
C THR A 93 11.75 12.31 -13.33
N GLY A 94 11.80 11.08 -12.82
CA GLY A 94 12.98 10.21 -12.86
C GLY A 94 14.17 10.73 -12.02
N LYS A 95 13.94 11.73 -11.16
CA LYS A 95 15.00 12.35 -10.36
C LYS A 95 15.48 11.43 -9.24
N ILE A 96 14.56 10.74 -8.57
CA ILE A 96 14.86 9.77 -7.52
C ILE A 96 14.02 8.52 -7.78
N LEU A 97 14.68 7.44 -8.09
CA LEU A 97 14.11 6.10 -8.26
C LEU A 97 14.89 5.12 -7.39
N PRO A 98 14.24 4.07 -6.89
CA PRO A 98 14.95 3.03 -6.14
C PRO A 98 15.85 2.23 -7.06
N GLU A 99 16.96 1.78 -6.52
CA GLU A 99 17.84 0.85 -7.22
C GLU A 99 17.26 -0.57 -7.16
N TYR A 100 17.16 -1.23 -8.33
CA TYR A 100 16.76 -2.62 -8.36
C TYR A 100 17.36 -3.36 -9.59
N PRO A 101 17.95 -4.57 -9.41
CA PRO A 101 18.30 -5.19 -8.10
C PRO A 101 19.27 -4.33 -7.28
N LYS A 102 19.21 -4.45 -5.96
CA LYS A 102 20.07 -3.66 -5.07
C LYS A 102 21.56 -3.94 -5.35
N GLY A 103 22.39 -2.91 -5.42
CA GLY A 103 23.81 -3.01 -5.77
C GLY A 103 24.09 -3.09 -7.28
N SER A 104 23.06 -3.03 -8.15
CA SER A 104 23.24 -3.10 -9.61
C SER A 104 23.58 -1.75 -10.27
N GLY A 105 23.33 -0.65 -9.58
CA GLY A 105 23.36 0.71 -10.15
C GLY A 105 22.18 1.03 -11.06
N GLN A 106 21.26 0.08 -11.31
CA GLN A 106 20.10 0.28 -12.18
C GLN A 106 18.93 0.88 -11.40
N LYS A 107 18.27 1.85 -12.03
CA LYS A 107 17.11 2.56 -11.44
C LYS A 107 15.95 2.57 -12.46
N PRO A 108 15.29 1.43 -12.68
CA PRO A 108 14.15 1.35 -13.59
C PRO A 108 12.98 2.20 -13.11
N ALA A 109 12.00 2.46 -13.98
CA ALA A 109 10.74 3.03 -13.57
C ALA A 109 10.06 2.13 -12.52
N ILE A 110 9.31 2.73 -11.59
CA ILE A 110 8.79 2.00 -10.43
C ILE A 110 7.92 0.81 -10.81
N GLY A 111 7.08 0.92 -11.84
CA GLY A 111 6.26 -0.19 -12.32
C GLY A 111 7.10 -1.38 -12.82
N ASP A 112 8.21 -1.11 -13.52
CA ASP A 112 9.13 -2.13 -14.00
C ASP A 112 9.93 -2.75 -12.83
N SER A 113 10.30 -1.92 -11.82
CA SER A 113 10.95 -2.41 -10.60
C SER A 113 10.03 -3.36 -9.83
N VAL A 114 8.75 -3.01 -9.68
CA VAL A 114 7.75 -3.89 -9.05
C VAL A 114 7.60 -5.21 -9.83
N ALA A 115 7.47 -5.14 -11.16
CA ALA A 115 7.40 -6.33 -12.01
C ALA A 115 8.60 -7.27 -11.80
N ALA A 116 9.80 -6.70 -11.75
CA ALA A 116 11.03 -7.46 -11.53
C ALA A 116 11.10 -8.13 -10.14
N THR A 117 10.40 -7.59 -9.13
CA THR A 117 10.31 -8.24 -7.81
C THR A 117 9.45 -9.49 -7.81
N GLY A 118 8.49 -9.61 -8.74
CA GLY A 118 7.47 -10.66 -8.76
C GLY A 118 6.42 -10.53 -7.64
N ALA A 119 6.37 -9.38 -6.96
CA ALA A 119 5.46 -9.17 -5.84
C ALA A 119 3.99 -9.23 -6.29
N LYS A 120 3.13 -9.71 -5.39
CA LYS A 120 1.67 -9.74 -5.55
C LYS A 120 0.98 -8.65 -4.73
N VAL A 121 1.65 -8.16 -3.70
CA VAL A 121 1.15 -7.11 -2.82
C VAL A 121 2.18 -5.98 -2.77
N VAL A 122 1.75 -4.75 -2.99
CA VAL A 122 2.59 -3.55 -2.99
C VAL A 122 2.15 -2.64 -1.86
N TYR A 123 3.00 -2.51 -0.85
CA TYR A 123 2.84 -1.54 0.24
C TYR A 123 3.52 -0.24 -0.16
N VAL A 124 2.83 0.88 -0.06
CA VAL A 124 3.37 2.19 -0.44
C VAL A 124 3.20 3.19 0.68
N MET A 125 4.32 3.75 1.15
CA MET A 125 4.36 4.87 2.10
C MET A 125 5.20 5.99 1.51
N LEU A 126 4.54 6.97 0.92
CA LEU A 126 5.13 8.16 0.29
C LEU A 126 4.27 9.37 0.62
N GLY A 127 4.82 10.56 0.54
CA GLY A 127 4.05 11.79 0.69
C GLY A 127 4.75 12.86 1.51
N MET A 128 5.53 12.52 2.51
CA MET A 128 6.19 13.48 3.40
C MET A 128 6.90 14.59 2.59
N ASP A 129 7.69 14.23 1.60
CA ASP A 129 8.44 15.19 0.77
C ASP A 129 7.56 15.91 -0.28
N ASN A 130 6.29 15.55 -0.42
CA ASN A 130 5.38 16.14 -1.42
C ASN A 130 4.31 17.06 -0.81
N ILE A 131 3.90 16.80 0.43
CA ILE A 131 2.80 17.50 1.11
C ILE A 131 3.04 19.02 1.14
N ALA A 132 4.30 19.45 1.29
CA ALA A 132 4.68 20.86 1.26
C ALA A 132 4.34 21.58 -0.06
N TYR A 133 4.10 20.87 -1.15
CA TYR A 133 3.64 21.43 -2.44
C TYR A 133 2.12 21.53 -2.54
N GLY A 134 1.40 21.15 -1.48
CA GLY A 134 -0.06 21.12 -1.38
C GLY A 134 -0.63 19.70 -1.50
N VAL A 135 -1.64 19.43 -0.67
CA VAL A 135 -2.27 18.08 -0.56
C VAL A 135 -2.82 17.62 -1.91
N GLU A 136 -3.51 18.48 -2.66
CA GLU A 136 -4.08 18.15 -3.96
C GLU A 136 -3.01 17.67 -4.95
N ARG A 137 -1.91 18.41 -5.05
CA ARG A 137 -0.80 18.04 -5.94
C ARG A 137 -0.11 16.74 -5.48
N ALA A 138 0.16 16.62 -4.19
CA ALA A 138 0.77 15.42 -3.62
C ALA A 138 -0.08 14.18 -3.91
N THR A 139 -1.40 14.29 -3.72
CA THR A 139 -2.37 13.23 -4.04
C THR A 139 -2.36 12.87 -5.52
N LYS A 140 -2.43 13.86 -6.41
CA LYS A 140 -2.43 13.62 -7.86
C LYS A 140 -1.17 12.89 -8.32
N ASP A 141 0.00 13.33 -7.86
CA ASP A 141 1.27 12.70 -8.21
C ASP A 141 1.33 11.26 -7.66
N TYR A 142 0.83 11.05 -6.44
CA TYR A 142 0.76 9.72 -5.81
C TYR A 142 -0.12 8.76 -6.61
N LEU A 143 -1.34 9.18 -6.97
CA LEU A 143 -2.25 8.37 -7.79
C LEU A 143 -1.66 8.05 -9.15
N THR A 144 -0.91 8.96 -9.75
CA THR A 144 -0.20 8.71 -11.02
C THR A 144 0.83 7.58 -10.87
N ILE A 145 1.58 7.56 -9.77
CA ILE A 145 2.54 6.48 -9.48
C ILE A 145 1.82 5.15 -9.26
N LEU A 146 0.73 5.12 -8.50
CA LEU A 146 -0.04 3.90 -8.29
C LEU A 146 -0.58 3.34 -9.62
N ASN A 147 -1.10 4.19 -10.48
CA ASN A 147 -1.59 3.79 -11.79
C ASN A 147 -0.47 3.20 -12.68
N GLN A 148 0.73 3.80 -12.68
CA GLN A 148 1.88 3.24 -13.39
C GLN A 148 2.28 1.85 -12.85
N ILE A 149 2.19 1.63 -11.54
CA ILE A 149 2.45 0.32 -10.93
C ILE A 149 1.40 -0.69 -11.40
N ILE A 150 0.12 -0.34 -11.33
CA ILE A 150 -0.99 -1.22 -11.70
C ILE A 150 -0.97 -1.56 -13.20
N GLU A 151 -0.70 -0.56 -14.05
CA GLU A 151 -0.61 -0.76 -15.51
C GLU A 151 0.46 -1.80 -15.88
N LYS A 152 1.60 -1.74 -15.23
CA LYS A 152 2.72 -2.68 -15.47
C LYS A 152 2.53 -4.03 -14.76
N ASN A 153 1.71 -4.08 -13.73
CA ASN A 153 1.52 -5.26 -12.88
C ASN A 153 0.02 -5.54 -12.70
N PRO A 154 -0.69 -5.99 -13.74
CA PRO A 154 -2.10 -6.29 -13.65
C PRO A 154 -2.40 -7.32 -12.54
N GLY A 155 -3.38 -7.02 -11.71
CA GLY A 155 -3.80 -7.89 -10.60
C GLY A 155 -2.96 -7.77 -9.33
N VAL A 156 -1.96 -6.87 -9.28
CA VAL A 156 -1.26 -6.55 -8.03
C VAL A 156 -2.21 -5.90 -7.03
N GLN A 157 -2.11 -6.28 -5.78
CA GLN A 157 -2.87 -5.68 -4.69
C GLN A 157 -2.13 -4.46 -4.14
N ILE A 158 -2.81 -3.32 -4.06
CA ILE A 158 -2.26 -2.09 -3.52
C ILE A 158 -2.65 -1.94 -2.05
N VAL A 159 -1.68 -1.61 -1.21
CA VAL A 159 -1.84 -1.28 0.20
C VAL A 159 -1.14 0.07 0.45
N VAL A 160 -1.92 1.12 0.61
CA VAL A 160 -1.40 2.44 0.96
C VAL A 160 -1.20 2.51 2.47
N GLN A 161 -0.04 2.96 2.90
CA GLN A 161 0.26 3.22 4.30
C GLN A 161 0.17 4.74 4.55
N SER A 162 -0.44 5.14 5.66
CA SER A 162 -0.47 6.55 6.05
C SER A 162 0.92 7.10 6.29
N VAL A 163 1.12 8.37 5.97
CA VAL A 163 2.32 9.12 6.33
C VAL A 163 2.32 9.34 7.84
N THR A 164 3.46 9.09 8.49
CA THR A 164 3.63 9.25 9.93
C THR A 164 3.58 10.72 10.36
N PRO A 165 3.14 11.03 11.58
CA PRO A 165 3.18 12.39 12.09
C PRO A 165 4.63 12.89 12.25
N MET A 166 4.78 14.20 12.25
CA MET A 166 6.04 14.88 12.57
C MET A 166 6.06 15.28 14.05
N ALA A 167 7.22 15.18 14.67
CA ALA A 167 7.43 15.80 15.97
C ALA A 167 7.35 17.34 15.84
N ASP A 168 6.75 18.02 16.82
CA ASP A 168 6.63 19.48 16.83
C ASP A 168 8.01 20.19 16.85
N SER A 169 9.02 19.50 17.37
CA SER A 169 10.42 19.96 17.37
C SER A 169 11.15 19.77 16.04
N SER A 170 10.50 19.21 15.02
CA SER A 170 11.13 18.97 13.73
C SER A 170 11.51 20.27 13.04
N THR A 171 12.76 20.38 12.57
CA THR A 171 13.23 21.52 11.79
C THR A 171 12.56 21.68 10.42
N SER A 172 11.88 20.63 9.93
CA SER A 172 11.11 20.64 8.70
C SER A 172 9.66 21.09 8.91
N TYR A 173 9.21 21.28 10.16
CA TYR A 173 7.87 21.73 10.47
C TYR A 173 7.68 23.18 9.97
N SER A 174 6.62 23.42 9.23
CA SER A 174 6.32 24.71 8.60
C SER A 174 4.82 24.86 8.32
N GLU A 175 4.39 26.05 7.91
CA GLU A 175 3.00 26.29 7.48
C GLU A 175 2.56 25.34 6.33
N LYS A 176 3.50 24.89 5.51
CA LYS A 176 3.21 24.03 4.35
C LYS A 176 3.42 22.53 4.64
N LEU A 177 4.14 22.20 5.69
CA LEU A 177 4.38 20.83 6.10
C LEU A 177 4.25 20.74 7.63
N ASN A 178 3.14 20.22 8.08
CA ASN A 178 2.78 20.06 9.48
C ASN A 178 1.77 18.93 9.64
N ASN A 179 1.43 18.57 10.85
CA ASN A 179 0.52 17.46 11.13
C ASN A 179 -0.90 17.68 10.61
N GLU A 180 -1.38 18.93 10.47
CA GLU A 180 -2.67 19.23 9.86
C GLU A 180 -2.65 18.84 8.37
N GLN A 181 -1.62 19.23 7.64
CA GLN A 181 -1.45 18.90 6.22
C GLN A 181 -1.23 17.40 6.00
N ILE A 182 -0.47 16.74 6.89
CA ILE A 182 -0.27 15.29 6.88
C ILE A 182 -1.60 14.56 7.09
N ASN A 183 -2.39 14.97 8.08
CA ASN A 183 -3.69 14.37 8.35
C ASN A 183 -4.66 14.57 7.18
N ALA A 184 -4.71 15.77 6.59
CA ALA A 184 -5.52 16.05 5.41
C ALA A 184 -5.13 15.15 4.21
N PHE A 185 -3.83 14.95 3.98
CA PHE A 185 -3.33 14.05 2.95
C PHE A 185 -3.72 12.60 3.24
N ASN A 186 -3.53 12.12 4.48
CA ASN A 186 -3.85 10.77 4.89
C ASN A 186 -5.34 10.45 4.72
N GLU A 187 -6.25 11.36 5.14
CA GLU A 187 -7.69 11.18 4.94
C GLU A 187 -8.07 11.20 3.45
N THR A 188 -7.44 12.05 2.65
CA THR A 188 -7.65 12.08 1.21
C THR A 188 -7.23 10.75 0.58
N MET A 189 -6.07 10.21 0.91
CA MET A 189 -5.59 8.93 0.39
C MET A 189 -6.45 7.75 0.84
N LYS A 190 -6.94 7.78 2.08
CA LYS A 190 -7.88 6.77 2.59
C LYS A 190 -9.19 6.75 1.80
N ALA A 191 -9.74 7.92 1.48
CA ALA A 191 -10.93 8.03 0.64
C ALA A 191 -10.69 7.45 -0.78
N TYR A 192 -9.56 7.79 -1.41
CA TYR A 192 -9.18 7.22 -2.70
C TYR A 192 -8.99 5.69 -2.64
N CYS A 193 -8.45 5.16 -1.54
CA CYS A 193 -8.35 3.71 -1.36
C CYS A 193 -9.74 3.06 -1.31
N GLN A 194 -10.71 3.68 -0.62
CA GLN A 194 -12.09 3.20 -0.58
C GLN A 194 -12.72 3.16 -1.97
N ASP A 195 -12.58 4.25 -2.74
CA ASP A 195 -13.19 4.40 -4.07
C ASP A 195 -12.56 3.45 -5.12
N ASN A 196 -11.25 3.18 -5.00
CA ASN A 196 -10.53 2.32 -5.94
C ASN A 196 -10.40 0.87 -5.48
N ARG A 197 -10.98 0.50 -4.32
CA ARG A 197 -10.90 -0.83 -3.71
C ARG A 197 -9.44 -1.25 -3.44
N TRP A 198 -8.60 -0.31 -3.02
CA TRP A 198 -7.27 -0.54 -2.48
C TRP A 198 -7.33 -0.63 -0.96
N TYR A 199 -6.35 -1.27 -0.36
CA TYR A 199 -6.25 -1.32 1.10
C TYR A 199 -5.51 -0.11 1.66
N TYR A 200 -5.86 0.26 2.90
CA TYR A 200 -5.23 1.36 3.62
C TYR A 200 -4.86 0.92 5.03
N VAL A 201 -3.59 1.07 5.39
CA VAL A 201 -3.08 0.79 6.74
C VAL A 201 -2.76 2.11 7.44
N ASN A 202 -3.40 2.35 8.59
CA ASN A 202 -3.20 3.57 9.37
C ASN A 202 -1.96 3.44 10.28
N VAL A 203 -0.77 3.47 9.68
CA VAL A 203 0.50 3.43 10.42
C VAL A 203 0.64 4.63 11.36
N ALA A 204 0.10 5.81 10.99
CA ALA A 204 0.19 7.03 11.78
C ALA A 204 -0.42 6.89 13.18
N GLU A 205 -1.41 6.01 13.35
CA GLU A 205 -2.06 5.80 14.65
C GLU A 205 -1.08 5.28 15.71
N ALA A 206 -0.15 4.40 15.31
CA ALA A 206 0.87 3.85 16.20
C ALA A 206 1.93 4.88 16.67
N PHE A 207 1.95 6.07 16.08
CA PHE A 207 2.90 7.14 16.41
C PHE A 207 2.23 8.35 17.08
N LYS A 208 0.95 8.26 17.42
CA LYS A 208 0.29 9.30 18.23
C LYS A 208 0.58 9.04 19.71
N ASP A 209 1.03 10.09 20.39
CA ASP A 209 1.10 10.07 21.85
C ASP A 209 -0.32 10.02 22.44
N GLU A 210 -0.50 9.30 23.55
CA GLU A 210 -1.77 9.26 24.30
C GLU A 210 -2.10 10.60 24.97
#